data_d31dfb271d39f814a4170917ce4c674b
#
_entry.id   d31dfb271d39f814a4170917ce4c674b
#
_cell.length_a   1.000
_cell.length_b   1.000
_cell.length_c   1.000
_cell.angle_alpha   90.00
_cell.angle_beta   90.00
_cell.angle_gamma   90.00
#
_symmetry.space_group_name_H-M   'P 1'
#
loop_
_entity.id
_entity.type
_entity.pdbx_description
1 polymer ?
#
loop_
_entity_poly.entity_id
_entity_poly.type
_entity_poly.pdbx_seq_one_letter_code
_entity_poly.pdbx_strand_id
1 'polypeptide(L)'
;MKKRIVVLILLFAMSMLPVFAAGANPAMRKEYGFNSFDAVRTVSRNRTVSGRGTYVTSSYKITYIKSDKCKVVMDVWDRDDIDLFEIRKNGNALELVTDMKKYPYKSPKVKSPVADVYIYAPFFADVSLSGDNSMTVEGGEFSGKSLNVKLSGCATLSGLGGSWNNVRVGLSGVAKFKCLNLKSSVCDVDCSGSTIISGKDLSVSEYLTMKLSGGSSVSFEGVKTPSFVGEFSGVSKLVASSLDSKQLKTNISGSSSVSVNVLKSDICGGEFSGVSKFIAKDVSVNKLDATISGASNLTFTGKVSESEIELSGAATLDLSGSGSKLDVTVSSAALVRAKYFSVVNASVNLTGASQAKVTVTGNLKADVARSAQLDYYGNPKITISNPDNVRGH
;
A
#
# COMPACT_ATOMS: atom_id res chain seq x y z
N MET A 1 41.32 -26.95 41.59
CA MET A 1 40.71 -26.82 40.26
C MET A 1 39.38 -26.05 40.30
N LYS A 2 39.38 -24.76 40.62
CA LYS A 2 38.15 -23.89 40.65
C LYS A 2 38.54 -22.42 40.48
N LYS A 3 39.19 -22.04 39.37
CA LYS A 3 39.47 -20.61 39.07
C LYS A 3 39.58 -20.29 37.56
N ARG A 4 38.93 -21.07 36.69
CA ARG A 4 39.01 -20.82 35.24
C ARG A 4 37.68 -20.65 34.50
N ILE A 5 36.53 -20.50 35.20
CA ILE A 5 35.20 -20.40 34.56
C ILE A 5 34.62 -18.97 34.62
N VAL A 6 35.21 -18.04 35.39
CA VAL A 6 34.62 -16.71 35.57
C VAL A 6 35.09 -15.68 34.51
N VAL A 7 36.12 -16.00 33.71
CA VAL A 7 36.65 -15.03 32.70
C VAL A 7 36.00 -15.19 31.32
N LEU A 8 35.22 -16.22 31.03
CA LEU A 8 34.65 -16.46 29.71
C LEU A 8 33.25 -15.85 29.51
N ILE A 9 32.57 -15.43 30.58
CA ILE A 9 31.22 -14.83 30.48
C ILE A 9 31.26 -13.33 30.30
N LEU A 10 32.38 -12.64 30.62
CA LEU A 10 32.55 -11.20 30.43
C LEU A 10 32.98 -10.79 29.00
N LEU A 11 33.41 -11.72 28.18
CA LEU A 11 33.81 -11.44 26.78
C LEU A 11 32.70 -11.61 25.78
N PHE A 12 31.54 -12.20 26.15
CA PHE A 12 30.39 -12.34 25.25
C PHE A 12 29.33 -11.19 25.36
N ALA A 13 29.45 -10.36 26.37
CA ALA A 13 28.56 -9.20 26.56
C ALA A 13 29.07 -7.90 25.88
N MET A 14 30.23 -7.97 25.22
CA MET A 14 30.83 -6.81 24.54
C MET A 14 30.72 -6.82 23.01
N SER A 15 30.03 -7.80 22.42
CA SER A 15 29.99 -8.00 20.95
C SER A 15 28.66 -7.68 20.29
N MET A 16 27.74 -6.98 20.98
CA MET A 16 26.53 -6.42 20.36
C MET A 16 26.44 -4.88 20.49
N LEU A 17 27.57 -4.22 20.42
CA LEU A 17 27.57 -2.83 19.99
C LEU A 17 27.43 -2.85 18.47
N PRO A 18 26.48 -2.09 17.86
CA PRO A 18 26.46 -1.96 16.42
C PRO A 18 27.86 -1.49 16.00
N VAL A 19 28.43 -2.18 15.02
CA VAL A 19 29.69 -1.77 14.38
C VAL A 19 29.39 -0.40 13.77
N PHE A 20 29.74 0.66 14.51
CA PHE A 20 29.78 1.99 13.94
C PHE A 20 30.79 1.93 12.79
N ALA A 21 30.32 2.19 11.59
CA ALA A 21 31.21 2.40 10.46
C ALA A 21 32.33 3.33 10.93
N ALA A 22 33.56 2.90 10.78
CA ALA A 22 34.75 3.68 11.12
C ALA A 22 34.80 4.93 10.24
N GLY A 23 34.21 6.02 10.70
CA GLY A 23 34.13 7.31 10.04
C GLY A 23 33.90 8.39 11.10
N ALA A 24 34.60 9.48 11.01
CA ALA A 24 34.62 10.71 11.81
C ALA A 24 33.77 10.75 13.10
N ASN A 25 34.35 11.11 14.21
CA ASN A 25 33.57 11.34 15.44
C ASN A 25 32.60 12.51 15.23
N PRO A 26 31.36 12.43 15.77
CA PRO A 26 30.43 13.56 15.71
C PRO A 26 31.04 14.79 16.40
N ALA A 27 30.75 15.98 15.89
CA ALA A 27 31.23 17.21 16.50
C ALA A 27 30.66 17.40 17.90
N MET A 28 29.42 16.95 18.12
CA MET A 28 28.76 16.92 19.42
C MET A 28 27.84 15.74 19.58
N ARG A 29 27.85 15.16 20.79
CA ARG A 29 26.92 14.08 21.22
C ARG A 29 26.16 14.51 22.46
N LYS A 30 24.84 14.32 22.44
CA LYS A 30 23.96 14.51 23.61
C LYS A 30 23.20 13.22 23.91
N GLU A 31 23.13 12.85 25.19
CA GLU A 31 22.39 11.69 25.65
C GLU A 31 21.24 12.14 26.55
N TYR A 32 20.09 11.52 26.38
CA TYR A 32 18.86 11.80 27.10
C TYR A 32 18.32 10.51 27.71
N GLY A 33 18.03 10.51 29.00
CA GLY A 33 17.33 9.45 29.68
C GLY A 33 15.85 9.79 29.81
N PHE A 34 14.98 8.86 29.47
CA PHE A 34 13.52 9.00 29.64
C PHE A 34 12.96 7.74 30.34
N ASN A 35 11.97 7.92 31.21
CA ASN A 35 11.36 6.78 31.89
C ASN A 35 10.56 5.90 30.93
N SER A 36 9.78 6.53 30.01
CA SER A 36 8.98 5.83 28.99
C SER A 36 8.50 6.81 27.93
N PHE A 37 8.23 6.34 26.74
CA PHE A 37 7.44 6.99 25.69
C PHE A 37 6.92 5.90 24.74
N ASP A 38 5.82 6.17 24.06
CA ASP A 38 5.20 5.26 23.10
C ASP A 38 4.92 5.93 21.74
N ALA A 39 5.32 7.19 21.61
CA ALA A 39 5.20 7.94 20.37
C ALA A 39 6.52 8.64 20.02
N VAL A 40 6.81 8.68 18.71
CA VAL A 40 7.95 9.43 18.16
C VAL A 40 7.42 10.43 17.14
N ARG A 41 7.72 11.72 17.34
CA ARG A 41 7.23 12.80 16.50
C ARG A 41 8.34 13.77 16.09
N THR A 42 8.35 14.17 14.83
CA THR A 42 9.17 15.30 14.39
C THR A 42 8.32 16.57 14.36
N VAL A 43 8.87 17.64 14.93
CA VAL A 43 8.21 18.94 15.04
C VAL A 43 9.13 20.00 14.44
N SER A 44 8.73 20.63 13.35
CA SER A 44 9.51 21.71 12.74
C SER A 44 8.89 23.06 13.08
N ARG A 45 9.67 23.90 13.77
CA ARG A 45 9.37 25.31 13.97
C ARG A 45 10.10 26.12 12.89
N ASN A 46 9.38 27.02 12.21
CA ASN A 46 9.99 27.86 11.16
C ASN A 46 10.73 27.02 10.11
N ARG A 47 9.98 26.24 9.36
CA ARG A 47 10.41 25.13 8.48
C ARG A 47 11.50 25.48 7.46
N THR A 48 11.61 26.75 7.07
CA THR A 48 12.53 27.19 6.04
C THR A 48 13.07 28.57 6.34
N VAL A 49 14.31 28.77 5.99
CA VAL A 49 14.93 30.05 5.94
C VAL A 49 15.24 30.39 4.48
N SER A 50 14.71 31.50 4.01
CA SER A 50 14.97 31.96 2.65
C SER A 50 15.98 33.11 2.66
N GLY A 51 17.07 32.92 1.93
CA GLY A 51 18.01 33.97 1.61
C GLY A 51 18.48 33.84 0.18
N ARG A 52 18.33 34.86 -0.65
CA ARG A 52 18.75 34.87 -2.07
C ARG A 52 18.23 33.69 -2.91
N GLY A 53 16.96 33.28 -2.72
CA GLY A 53 16.34 32.21 -3.49
C GLY A 53 16.73 30.78 -3.09
N THR A 54 17.46 30.59 -1.99
CA THR A 54 17.82 29.25 -1.49
C THR A 54 17.03 28.93 -0.25
N TYR A 55 16.38 27.75 -0.24
CA TYR A 55 15.66 27.21 0.92
C TYR A 55 16.53 26.18 1.63
N VAL A 56 16.71 26.35 2.94
CA VAL A 56 17.41 25.38 3.80
C VAL A 56 16.39 24.69 4.68
N THR A 57 16.42 23.38 4.69
CA THR A 57 15.60 22.52 5.58
C THR A 57 16.54 21.76 6.50
N SER A 58 16.03 21.36 7.64
CA SER A 58 16.77 20.48 8.56
C SER A 58 16.10 19.11 8.58
N SER A 59 16.89 18.08 8.87
CA SER A 59 16.36 16.72 8.96
C SER A 59 16.94 15.93 10.13
N TYR A 60 16.15 14.97 10.60
CA TYR A 60 16.60 13.90 11.50
C TYR A 60 16.74 12.59 10.72
N LYS A 61 17.87 11.92 10.92
CA LYS A 61 18.04 10.50 10.59
C LYS A 61 17.88 9.71 11.88
N ILE A 62 16.78 9.00 12.00
CA ILE A 62 16.41 8.31 13.23
C ILE A 62 16.67 6.83 13.05
N THR A 63 17.40 6.22 13.98
CA THR A 63 17.51 4.76 14.12
C THR A 63 16.82 4.35 15.40
N TYR A 64 15.71 3.59 15.27
CA TYR A 64 14.99 3.05 16.41
C TYR A 64 15.44 1.63 16.67
N ILE A 65 15.93 1.38 17.87
CA ILE A 65 16.49 0.09 18.28
C ILE A 65 15.66 -0.45 19.44
N LYS A 66 15.13 -1.67 19.28
CA LYS A 66 14.37 -2.34 20.35
C LYS A 66 15.28 -2.61 21.56
N SER A 67 14.88 -2.13 22.72
CA SER A 67 15.66 -2.21 23.96
C SER A 67 14.74 -2.14 25.17
N ASP A 68 15.09 -2.85 26.25
CA ASP A 68 14.33 -2.79 27.51
C ASP A 68 14.47 -1.44 28.25
N LYS A 69 15.44 -0.62 27.88
CA LYS A 69 15.68 0.70 28.47
C LYS A 69 15.39 1.82 27.50
N CYS A 70 14.73 2.87 27.97
CA CYS A 70 14.51 4.08 27.20
C CYS A 70 15.73 5.00 27.29
N LYS A 71 16.43 5.17 26.18
CA LYS A 71 17.57 6.07 26.02
C LYS A 71 17.50 6.71 24.62
N VAL A 72 17.91 7.96 24.52
CA VAL A 72 18.07 8.63 23.24
C VAL A 72 19.45 9.25 23.15
N VAL A 73 20.13 9.02 22.03
CA VAL A 73 21.42 9.60 21.71
C VAL A 73 21.27 10.44 20.45
N MET A 74 21.72 11.67 20.48
CA MET A 74 21.72 12.57 19.34
C MET A 74 23.14 12.97 19.01
N ASP A 75 23.55 12.75 17.76
CA ASP A 75 24.82 13.13 17.19
C ASP A 75 24.63 14.25 16.17
N VAL A 76 25.39 15.33 16.32
CA VAL A 76 25.40 16.47 15.40
C VAL A 76 26.81 16.63 14.84
N TRP A 77 26.90 16.76 13.53
CA TRP A 77 28.16 16.74 12.79
C TRP A 77 28.82 18.12 12.62
N ASP A 78 28.04 19.19 12.82
CA ASP A 78 28.52 20.57 12.83
C ASP A 78 28.14 21.21 14.16
N ARG A 79 29.12 21.83 14.85
CA ARG A 79 28.90 22.46 16.17
C ARG A 79 27.91 23.62 16.09
N ASP A 80 27.89 24.31 14.98
CA ASP A 80 27.03 25.48 14.79
C ASP A 80 25.53 25.04 14.62
N ASP A 81 25.29 23.78 14.31
CA ASP A 81 23.94 23.24 14.12
C ASP A 81 23.29 22.73 15.43
N ILE A 82 24.04 22.60 16.54
CA ILE A 82 23.55 21.95 17.78
C ILE A 82 22.30 22.60 18.36
N ASP A 83 22.22 23.92 18.26
CA ASP A 83 21.10 24.69 18.82
C ASP A 83 19.84 24.65 17.95
N LEU A 84 19.96 24.10 16.73
CA LEU A 84 18.81 23.88 15.84
C LEU A 84 17.97 22.70 16.28
N PHE A 85 18.58 21.74 16.98
CA PHE A 85 18.02 20.46 17.31
C PHE A 85 17.73 20.30 18.80
N GLU A 86 16.51 19.95 19.14
CA GLU A 86 16.08 19.74 20.52
C GLU A 86 15.32 18.39 20.60
N ILE A 87 15.62 17.61 21.63
CA ILE A 87 14.85 16.40 21.95
C ILE A 87 14.18 16.61 23.30
N ARG A 88 12.87 16.45 23.35
CA ARG A 88 12.08 16.61 24.56
C ARG A 88 10.96 15.58 24.63
N LYS A 89 10.47 15.35 25.83
CA LYS A 89 9.26 14.57 26.09
C LYS A 89 8.06 15.49 26.29
N ASN A 90 6.97 15.19 25.60
CA ASN A 90 5.69 15.88 25.74
C ASN A 90 4.57 14.86 25.92
N GLY A 91 4.07 14.68 27.13
CA GLY A 91 3.23 13.56 27.49
C GLY A 91 3.94 12.22 27.25
N ASN A 92 3.35 11.33 26.46
CA ASN A 92 3.96 10.06 26.05
C ASN A 92 4.75 10.16 24.72
N ALA A 93 4.86 11.34 24.13
CA ALA A 93 5.58 11.52 22.88
C ALA A 93 7.01 12.00 23.11
N LEU A 94 7.95 11.34 22.43
CA LEU A 94 9.28 11.86 22.19
C LEU A 94 9.21 12.80 21.00
N GLU A 95 9.42 14.09 21.22
CA GLU A 95 9.43 15.11 20.18
C GLU A 95 10.87 15.45 19.79
N LEU A 96 11.16 15.29 18.49
CA LEU A 96 12.38 15.76 17.86
C LEU A 96 12.05 17.09 17.19
N VAL A 97 12.52 18.18 17.79
CA VAL A 97 12.16 19.56 17.41
C VAL A 97 13.30 20.21 16.66
N THR A 98 13.02 20.78 15.51
CA THR A 98 13.96 21.67 14.81
C THR A 98 13.45 23.10 14.81
N ASP A 99 14.34 24.07 15.05
CA ASP A 99 14.01 25.50 15.01
C ASP A 99 14.97 26.27 14.08
N MET A 100 14.53 26.44 12.84
CA MET A 100 15.33 27.12 11.81
C MET A 100 15.50 28.62 12.01
N LYS A 101 14.82 29.27 12.98
CA LYS A 101 15.14 30.66 13.35
C LYS A 101 16.56 30.81 13.90
N LYS A 102 17.10 29.76 14.48
CA LYS A 102 18.44 29.73 15.06
C LYS A 102 19.54 29.46 14.04
N TYR A 103 19.17 29.22 12.75
CA TYR A 103 20.12 28.92 11.69
C TYR A 103 21.03 30.15 11.42
N PRO A 104 22.37 30.01 11.50
CA PRO A 104 23.28 31.10 11.25
C PRO A 104 23.37 31.43 9.76
N TYR A 105 22.77 32.54 9.37
CA TYR A 105 22.71 33.03 7.96
C TYR A 105 24.08 33.36 7.31
N LYS A 106 25.19 33.26 8.03
CA LYS A 106 26.49 33.76 7.59
C LYS A 106 27.36 32.72 6.85
N SER A 107 26.92 31.49 6.68
CA SER A 107 27.71 30.48 5.97
C SER A 107 27.58 30.61 4.46
N PRO A 108 28.66 30.75 3.70
CA PRO A 108 28.63 30.74 2.25
C PRO A 108 28.30 29.36 1.65
N LYS A 109 28.34 28.30 2.46
CA LYS A 109 27.97 26.93 2.08
C LYS A 109 26.61 26.61 2.66
N VAL A 110 25.58 26.70 1.82
CA VAL A 110 24.21 26.25 2.16
C VAL A 110 24.20 24.74 2.26
N LYS A 111 24.35 24.21 3.45
CA LYS A 111 24.22 22.78 3.74
C LYS A 111 23.00 22.59 4.66
N SER A 112 22.12 21.69 4.31
CA SER A 112 20.99 21.32 5.18
C SER A 112 21.50 20.66 6.45
N PRO A 113 21.20 21.21 7.65
CA PRO A 113 21.58 20.61 8.91
C PRO A 113 20.95 19.21 9.10
N VAL A 114 21.73 18.27 9.60
CA VAL A 114 21.28 16.90 9.87
C VAL A 114 21.72 16.47 11.26
N ALA A 115 20.81 15.88 12.03
CA ALA A 115 21.13 15.21 13.28
C ALA A 115 20.82 13.71 13.16
N ASP A 116 21.77 12.87 13.54
CA ASP A 116 21.56 11.43 13.69
C ASP A 116 21.05 11.15 15.11
N VAL A 117 19.91 10.45 15.21
CA VAL A 117 19.25 10.15 16.48
C VAL A 117 19.05 8.66 16.65
N TYR A 118 19.59 8.11 17.73
CA TYR A 118 19.42 6.71 18.10
C TYR A 118 18.45 6.63 19.27
N ILE A 119 17.31 5.98 19.04
CA ILE A 119 16.26 5.80 20.02
C ILE A 119 16.25 4.34 20.47
N TYR A 120 16.50 4.12 21.73
CA TYR A 120 16.43 2.81 22.38
C TYR A 120 15.14 2.78 23.20
N ALA A 121 14.22 1.88 22.91
CA ALA A 121 12.99 1.72 23.69
C ALA A 121 12.32 0.35 23.41
N PRO A 122 11.46 -0.14 24.33
CA PRO A 122 10.87 -1.47 24.20
C PRO A 122 9.81 -1.54 23.10
N PHE A 123 9.08 -0.44 22.89
CA PHE A 123 7.97 -0.42 21.95
C PHE A 123 7.53 1.01 21.61
N PHE A 124 6.80 1.17 20.50
CA PHE A 124 6.07 2.40 20.16
C PHE A 124 4.72 2.09 19.51
N ALA A 125 3.77 3.01 19.68
CA ALA A 125 2.41 2.91 19.13
C ALA A 125 2.11 4.00 18.09
N ASP A 126 2.88 5.09 18.10
CA ASP A 126 2.64 6.24 17.20
C ASP A 126 3.97 6.73 16.62
N VAL A 127 4.01 6.87 15.28
CA VAL A 127 5.12 7.49 14.55
C VAL A 127 4.56 8.59 13.67
N SER A 128 4.98 9.83 13.91
CA SER A 128 4.57 10.98 13.13
C SER A 128 5.78 11.75 12.63
N LEU A 129 6.14 11.56 11.35
CA LEU A 129 7.27 12.23 10.71
C LEU A 129 6.78 13.20 9.64
N SER A 130 7.40 14.38 9.59
CA SER A 130 7.08 15.40 8.59
C SER A 130 8.34 16.03 8.02
N GLY A 131 8.29 16.61 6.83
CA GLY A 131 9.47 17.20 6.17
C GLY A 131 10.38 16.12 5.59
N ASP A 132 11.70 16.33 5.66
CA ASP A 132 12.72 15.43 5.09
C ASP A 132 13.35 14.53 6.19
N ASN A 133 12.50 13.98 7.05
CA ASN A 133 12.94 13.14 8.16
C ASN A 133 12.87 11.66 7.78
N SER A 134 13.86 10.89 8.23
CA SER A 134 13.89 9.45 8.01
C SER A 134 14.00 8.67 9.31
N MET A 135 13.28 7.55 9.42
CA MET A 135 13.37 6.62 10.54
C MET A 135 13.55 5.21 10.03
N THR A 136 14.56 4.54 10.55
CA THR A 136 14.80 3.11 10.34
C THR A 136 14.58 2.37 11.65
N VAL A 137 13.83 1.29 11.61
CA VAL A 137 13.54 0.44 12.76
C VAL A 137 14.41 -0.79 12.69
N GLU A 138 15.14 -1.05 13.75
CA GLU A 138 16.06 -2.20 13.90
C GLU A 138 15.67 -3.03 15.12
N GLY A 139 15.97 -4.33 15.11
CA GLY A 139 15.87 -5.18 16.30
C GLY A 139 14.58 -5.95 16.47
N GLY A 140 13.88 -6.28 15.38
CA GLY A 140 12.86 -7.32 15.38
C GLY A 140 11.40 -6.86 15.32
N GLU A 141 10.51 -7.77 15.60
CA GLU A 141 9.07 -7.55 15.56
C GLU A 141 8.57 -6.84 16.82
N PHE A 142 7.60 -5.96 16.62
CA PHE A 142 6.90 -5.27 17.69
C PHE A 142 5.48 -5.80 17.82
N SER A 143 4.88 -5.59 18.98
CA SER A 143 3.47 -5.93 19.21
C SER A 143 2.81 -4.94 20.13
N GLY A 144 1.51 -4.74 19.94
CA GLY A 144 0.77 -3.80 20.76
C GLY A 144 -0.72 -3.74 20.43
N LYS A 145 -1.47 -2.89 21.13
CA LYS A 145 -2.88 -2.67 20.87
C LYS A 145 -3.12 -1.88 19.58
N SER A 146 -2.31 -0.86 19.34
CA SER A 146 -2.47 0.00 18.16
C SER A 146 -1.12 0.46 17.63
N LEU A 147 -1.06 0.63 16.32
CA LEU A 147 0.02 1.29 15.60
C LEU A 147 -0.58 2.40 14.74
N ASN A 148 -0.08 3.60 14.89
CA ASN A 148 -0.45 4.74 14.08
C ASN A 148 0.78 5.33 13.40
N VAL A 149 0.82 5.28 12.08
CA VAL A 149 1.91 5.81 11.25
C VAL A 149 1.40 6.99 10.46
N LYS A 150 1.96 8.17 10.67
CA LYS A 150 1.66 9.39 9.91
C LYS A 150 2.93 9.96 9.31
N LEU A 151 3.02 9.95 7.99
CA LEU A 151 4.16 10.49 7.26
C LEU A 151 3.71 11.59 6.30
N SER A 152 4.42 12.71 6.28
CA SER A 152 4.11 13.83 5.39
C SER A 152 5.37 14.49 4.85
N GLY A 153 5.24 15.29 3.79
CA GLY A 153 6.39 15.85 3.09
C GLY A 153 7.19 14.77 2.37
N CYS A 154 8.48 14.71 2.60
CA CYS A 154 9.40 13.70 2.05
C CYS A 154 9.78 12.63 3.09
N ALA A 155 9.01 12.49 4.17
CA ALA A 155 9.34 11.61 5.29
C ALA A 155 9.41 10.14 4.87
N THR A 156 10.34 9.41 5.48
CA THR A 156 10.55 7.99 5.22
C THR A 156 10.58 7.18 6.52
N LEU A 157 9.81 6.08 6.56
CA LEU A 157 9.87 5.07 7.63
C LEU A 157 10.19 3.71 7.01
N SER A 158 11.16 3.00 7.58
CA SER A 158 11.58 1.69 7.06
C SER A 158 11.86 0.68 8.17
N GLY A 159 11.75 -0.62 7.85
CA GLY A 159 12.13 -1.73 8.73
C GLY A 159 11.09 -2.11 9.78
N LEU A 160 9.91 -1.48 9.79
CA LEU A 160 8.87 -1.76 10.77
C LEU A 160 8.11 -3.05 10.42
N GLY A 161 8.04 -3.97 11.36
CA GLY A 161 7.24 -5.19 11.29
C GLY A 161 6.69 -5.59 12.65
N GLY A 162 5.66 -6.45 12.65
CA GLY A 162 5.08 -6.98 13.88
C GLY A 162 3.57 -7.15 13.86
N SER A 163 2.94 -7.15 15.05
CA SER A 163 1.53 -7.50 15.24
C SER A 163 0.81 -6.52 16.15
N TRP A 164 -0.32 -5.99 15.69
CA TRP A 164 -1.17 -5.07 16.46
C TRP A 164 -2.66 -5.41 16.27
N ASN A 165 -3.51 -5.02 17.20
CA ASN A 165 -4.94 -5.17 16.97
C ASN A 165 -5.40 -4.18 15.88
N ASN A 166 -4.97 -2.92 15.97
CA ASN A 166 -5.35 -1.88 15.02
C ASN A 166 -4.10 -1.24 14.39
N VAL A 167 -4.06 -1.18 13.08
CA VAL A 167 -3.01 -0.47 12.32
C VAL A 167 -3.65 0.64 11.51
N ARG A 168 -3.13 1.86 11.64
CA ARG A 168 -3.51 3.00 10.81
C ARG A 168 -2.28 3.60 10.16
N VAL A 169 -2.32 3.74 8.83
CA VAL A 169 -1.22 4.28 8.04
C VAL A 169 -1.75 5.43 7.20
N GLY A 170 -1.32 6.64 7.50
CA GLY A 170 -1.66 7.85 6.76
C GLY A 170 -0.41 8.46 6.12
N LEU A 171 -0.35 8.54 4.79
CA LEU A 171 0.75 9.13 4.06
C LEU A 171 0.28 10.29 3.18
N SER A 172 1.07 11.38 3.15
CA SER A 172 0.80 12.52 2.26
C SER A 172 2.11 13.11 1.71
N GLY A 173 2.01 13.93 0.66
CA GLY A 173 3.18 14.52 -0.01
C GLY A 173 3.94 13.49 -0.84
N VAL A 174 5.21 13.28 -0.56
CA VAL A 174 6.12 12.32 -1.24
C VAL A 174 6.65 11.28 -0.24
N ALA A 175 5.89 11.01 0.80
CA ALA A 175 6.28 10.15 1.90
C ALA A 175 6.41 8.68 1.49
N LYS A 176 7.29 7.96 2.20
CA LYS A 176 7.56 6.53 1.92
C LYS A 176 7.48 5.71 3.20
N PHE A 177 6.78 4.59 3.13
CA PHE A 177 6.72 3.60 4.20
C PHE A 177 7.14 2.23 3.66
N LYS A 178 8.25 1.70 4.16
CA LYS A 178 8.72 0.36 3.84
C LYS A 178 8.61 -0.51 5.08
N CYS A 179 7.57 -1.35 5.11
CA CYS A 179 7.36 -2.29 6.19
C CYS A 179 7.92 -3.68 5.87
N LEU A 180 8.04 -4.49 6.88
CA LEU A 180 8.30 -5.93 6.79
C LEU A 180 6.94 -6.67 6.79
N ASN A 181 6.80 -7.68 7.66
CA ASN A 181 5.53 -8.37 7.85
C ASN A 181 4.67 -7.57 8.83
N LEU A 182 3.46 -7.18 8.42
CA LEU A 182 2.48 -6.55 9.28
C LEU A 182 1.30 -7.49 9.52
N LYS A 183 0.94 -7.67 10.80
CA LYS A 183 -0.24 -8.42 11.22
C LYS A 183 -1.16 -7.53 12.03
N SER A 184 -2.48 -7.61 11.77
CA SER A 184 -3.46 -6.85 12.55
C SER A 184 -4.85 -7.51 12.52
N SER A 185 -5.73 -7.10 13.45
CA SER A 185 -7.16 -7.41 13.30
C SER A 185 -7.79 -6.47 12.28
N VAL A 186 -7.48 -5.19 12.40
CA VAL A 186 -7.96 -4.12 11.53
C VAL A 186 -6.80 -3.33 10.96
N CYS A 187 -6.86 -3.01 9.67
CA CYS A 187 -5.86 -2.16 9.02
C CYS A 187 -6.52 -1.12 8.13
N ASP A 188 -6.23 0.16 8.42
CA ASP A 188 -6.67 1.29 7.62
C ASP A 188 -5.46 1.97 6.98
N VAL A 189 -5.46 2.08 5.65
CA VAL A 189 -4.42 2.74 4.86
C VAL A 189 -5.04 3.91 4.10
N ASP A 190 -4.53 5.11 4.31
CA ASP A 190 -4.96 6.32 3.61
C ASP A 190 -3.74 7.05 3.01
N CYS A 191 -3.67 7.11 1.69
CA CYS A 191 -2.54 7.65 0.95
C CYS A 191 -2.98 8.72 -0.03
N SER A 192 -2.33 9.87 0.03
CA SER A 192 -2.54 10.98 -0.90
C SER A 192 -1.23 11.59 -1.39
N GLY A 193 -1.25 12.29 -2.51
CA GLY A 193 -0.04 12.83 -3.12
C GLY A 193 0.72 11.76 -3.91
N SER A 194 2.05 11.74 -3.82
CA SER A 194 2.94 10.81 -4.53
C SER A 194 3.60 9.83 -3.55
N THR A 195 2.81 9.20 -2.71
CA THR A 195 3.29 8.35 -1.63
C THR A 195 3.58 6.92 -2.06
N ILE A 196 4.48 6.26 -1.33
CA ILE A 196 4.85 4.87 -1.61
C ILE A 196 4.75 4.05 -0.32
N ILE A 197 3.97 2.98 -0.36
CA ILE A 197 4.04 1.89 0.64
C ILE A 197 4.58 0.65 -0.05
N SER A 198 5.55 -0.01 0.58
CA SER A 198 6.03 -1.32 0.16
C SER A 198 6.23 -2.23 1.37
N GLY A 199 5.85 -3.47 1.22
CA GLY A 199 5.97 -4.46 2.29
C GLY A 199 6.06 -5.88 1.75
N LYS A 200 6.42 -6.81 2.64
CA LYS A 200 6.43 -8.22 2.30
C LYS A 200 5.02 -8.78 2.45
N ASP A 201 4.57 -9.01 3.67
CA ASP A 201 3.25 -9.57 3.92
C ASP A 201 2.39 -8.66 4.80
N LEU A 202 1.12 -8.52 4.40
CA LEU A 202 0.07 -7.86 5.17
C LEU A 202 -1.03 -8.87 5.50
N SER A 203 -1.11 -9.28 6.76
CA SER A 203 -2.11 -10.22 7.26
C SER A 203 -3.08 -9.52 8.19
N VAL A 204 -4.34 -9.44 7.79
CA VAL A 204 -5.40 -8.80 8.56
C VAL A 204 -6.47 -9.83 8.89
N SER A 205 -6.87 -9.96 10.15
CA SER A 205 -7.79 -11.03 10.57
C SER A 205 -9.27 -10.67 10.50
N GLU A 206 -9.61 -9.39 10.36
CA GLU A 206 -10.99 -8.92 10.25
C GLU A 206 -11.22 -8.15 8.95
N TYR A 207 -10.78 -6.90 8.85
CA TYR A 207 -10.95 -6.12 7.64
C TYR A 207 -9.78 -5.18 7.33
N LEU A 208 -9.53 -5.00 6.05
CA LEU A 208 -8.54 -4.12 5.47
C LEU A 208 -9.24 -3.05 4.62
N THR A 209 -8.97 -1.79 4.92
CA THR A 209 -9.39 -0.66 4.09
C THR A 209 -8.17 0.01 3.47
N MET A 210 -8.21 0.26 2.16
CA MET A 210 -7.17 1.04 1.45
C MET A 210 -7.81 2.16 0.65
N LYS A 211 -7.42 3.40 0.96
CA LYS A 211 -7.81 4.60 0.19
C LYS A 211 -6.57 5.23 -0.40
N LEU A 212 -6.47 5.17 -1.72
CA LEU A 212 -5.33 5.69 -2.47
C LEU A 212 -5.79 6.77 -3.44
N SER A 213 -5.14 7.91 -3.38
CA SER A 213 -5.43 9.04 -4.27
C SER A 213 -4.15 9.71 -4.77
N GLY A 214 -4.25 10.61 -5.73
CA GLY A 214 -3.09 11.25 -6.36
C GLY A 214 -2.27 10.26 -7.16
N GLY A 215 -0.98 10.25 -7.00
CA GLY A 215 -0.02 9.32 -7.59
C GLY A 215 0.50 8.27 -6.59
N SER A 216 -0.32 7.85 -5.63
CA SER A 216 0.08 6.94 -4.57
C SER A 216 0.28 5.51 -5.08
N SER A 217 1.29 4.81 -4.56
CA SER A 217 1.59 3.43 -4.94
C SER A 217 1.75 2.54 -3.69
N VAL A 218 1.04 1.42 -3.68
CA VAL A 218 1.12 0.40 -2.64
C VAL A 218 1.53 -0.92 -3.26
N SER A 219 2.52 -1.60 -2.68
CA SER A 219 2.99 -2.90 -3.14
C SER A 219 3.25 -3.86 -1.99
N PHE A 220 2.72 -5.09 -2.10
CA PHE A 220 2.97 -6.19 -1.16
C PHE A 220 3.28 -7.49 -1.92
N GLU A 221 4.08 -8.38 -1.34
CA GLU A 221 4.23 -9.75 -1.83
C GLU A 221 2.94 -10.53 -1.54
N GLY A 222 2.45 -10.50 -0.30
CA GLY A 222 1.22 -11.15 0.12
C GLY A 222 0.26 -10.23 0.84
N VAL A 223 -1.04 -10.31 0.49
CA VAL A 223 -2.13 -9.69 1.23
C VAL A 223 -3.15 -10.75 1.58
N LYS A 224 -3.45 -10.91 2.87
CA LYS A 224 -4.46 -11.84 3.37
C LYS A 224 -5.41 -11.15 4.32
N THR A 225 -6.72 -11.23 4.02
CA THR A 225 -7.76 -10.62 4.86
C THR A 225 -9.14 -11.25 4.56
N PRO A 226 -10.02 -11.43 5.53
CA PRO A 226 -11.39 -11.85 5.24
C PRO A 226 -12.17 -10.81 4.42
N SER A 227 -11.94 -9.54 4.68
CA SER A 227 -12.63 -8.44 4.00
C SER A 227 -11.64 -7.38 3.55
N PHE A 228 -11.66 -7.06 2.27
CA PHE A 228 -10.88 -5.99 1.66
C PHE A 228 -11.81 -4.96 1.01
N VAL A 229 -11.66 -3.70 1.40
CA VAL A 229 -12.32 -2.57 0.74
C VAL A 229 -11.25 -1.62 0.20
N GLY A 230 -11.23 -1.46 -1.13
CA GLY A 230 -10.27 -0.59 -1.82
C GLY A 230 -10.97 0.56 -2.55
N GLU A 231 -10.52 1.78 -2.32
CA GLU A 231 -10.94 2.99 -3.05
C GLU A 231 -9.71 3.60 -3.72
N PHE A 232 -9.66 3.57 -5.05
CA PHE A 232 -8.51 4.01 -5.82
C PHE A 232 -8.90 5.10 -6.80
N SER A 233 -8.25 6.27 -6.69
CA SER A 233 -8.55 7.43 -7.53
C SER A 233 -7.28 8.15 -7.99
N GLY A 234 -7.39 9.08 -8.94
CA GLY A 234 -6.25 9.76 -9.53
C GLY A 234 -5.44 8.85 -10.45
N VAL A 235 -4.17 8.65 -10.14
CA VAL A 235 -3.22 7.75 -10.86
C VAL A 235 -2.64 6.73 -9.87
N SER A 236 -3.44 6.30 -8.92
CA SER A 236 -2.98 5.42 -7.85
C SER A 236 -2.80 3.97 -8.30
N LYS A 237 -1.96 3.24 -7.58
CA LYS A 237 -1.59 1.88 -7.96
C LYS A 237 -1.54 0.94 -6.75
N LEU A 238 -2.17 -0.23 -6.87
CA LEU A 238 -1.97 -1.38 -5.99
C LEU A 238 -1.35 -2.53 -6.77
N VAL A 239 -0.26 -3.10 -6.23
CA VAL A 239 0.37 -4.33 -6.76
C VAL A 239 0.47 -5.35 -5.64
N ALA A 240 0.00 -6.57 -5.89
CA ALA A 240 0.20 -7.69 -4.98
C ALA A 240 0.63 -8.93 -5.76
N SER A 241 1.63 -9.67 -5.25
CA SER A 241 1.95 -10.98 -5.84
C SER A 241 0.84 -11.98 -5.51
N SER A 242 0.28 -11.92 -4.31
CA SER A 242 -0.92 -12.68 -3.94
C SER A 242 -1.90 -11.84 -3.13
N LEU A 243 -3.19 -12.03 -3.38
CA LEU A 243 -4.29 -11.47 -2.59
C LEU A 243 -5.31 -12.58 -2.31
N ASP A 244 -5.49 -12.87 -1.03
CA ASP A 244 -6.44 -13.86 -0.52
C ASP A 244 -7.47 -13.16 0.38
N SER A 245 -8.73 -13.10 -0.09
CA SER A 245 -9.79 -12.41 0.64
C SER A 245 -11.13 -13.12 0.43
N LYS A 246 -11.91 -13.32 1.48
CA LYS A 246 -13.28 -13.84 1.30
C LYS A 246 -14.17 -12.84 0.54
N GLN A 247 -14.05 -11.56 0.90
CA GLN A 247 -14.81 -10.47 0.25
C GLN A 247 -13.83 -9.38 -0.21
N LEU A 248 -13.73 -9.19 -1.51
CA LEU A 248 -12.94 -8.17 -2.16
C LEU A 248 -13.85 -7.18 -2.88
N LYS A 249 -13.96 -5.97 -2.34
CA LYS A 249 -14.66 -4.86 -3.00
C LYS A 249 -13.68 -3.76 -3.37
N THR A 250 -13.65 -3.37 -4.65
CA THR A 250 -12.74 -2.35 -5.15
C THR A 250 -13.46 -1.34 -6.02
N ASN A 251 -13.39 -0.08 -5.66
CA ASN A 251 -13.85 1.03 -6.49
C ASN A 251 -12.64 1.73 -7.10
N ILE A 252 -12.48 1.65 -8.41
CA ILE A 252 -11.31 2.14 -9.12
C ILE A 252 -11.75 3.19 -10.13
N SER A 253 -11.20 4.39 -9.99
CA SER A 253 -11.54 5.53 -10.85
C SER A 253 -10.31 6.30 -11.33
N GLY A 254 -10.51 7.29 -12.19
CA GLY A 254 -9.41 8.05 -12.78
C GLY A 254 -8.57 7.19 -13.72
N SER A 255 -7.27 7.20 -13.55
CA SER A 255 -6.30 6.34 -14.27
C SER A 255 -5.63 5.35 -13.33
N SER A 256 -6.35 4.90 -12.32
CA SER A 256 -5.82 4.02 -11.27
C SER A 256 -5.75 2.56 -11.71
N SER A 257 -4.89 1.79 -11.07
CA SER A 257 -4.71 0.38 -11.42
C SER A 257 -4.53 -0.54 -10.23
N VAL A 258 -5.13 -1.72 -10.31
CA VAL A 258 -4.88 -2.85 -9.40
C VAL A 258 -4.31 -4.00 -10.21
N SER A 259 -3.21 -4.58 -9.76
CA SER A 259 -2.55 -5.72 -10.41
C SER A 259 -2.24 -6.79 -9.37
N VAL A 260 -2.76 -7.99 -9.59
CA VAL A 260 -2.58 -9.14 -8.69
C VAL A 260 -2.13 -10.34 -9.53
N ASN A 261 -1.07 -11.05 -9.12
CA ASN A 261 -0.67 -12.26 -9.84
C ASN A 261 -1.54 -13.45 -9.44
N VAL A 262 -1.75 -13.69 -8.14
CA VAL A 262 -2.62 -14.77 -7.62
C VAL A 262 -3.78 -14.16 -6.84
N LEU A 263 -5.01 -14.32 -7.32
CA LEU A 263 -6.22 -13.80 -6.67
C LEU A 263 -7.11 -14.95 -6.21
N LYS A 264 -7.38 -15.01 -4.90
CA LYS A 264 -8.39 -15.91 -4.33
C LYS A 264 -9.46 -15.12 -3.61
N SER A 265 -10.74 -15.37 -3.95
CA SER A 265 -11.84 -14.69 -3.27
C SER A 265 -13.15 -15.49 -3.39
N ASP A 266 -13.97 -15.44 -2.35
CA ASP A 266 -15.33 -15.94 -2.46
C ASP A 266 -16.20 -14.96 -3.26
N ILE A 267 -16.10 -13.67 -2.95
CA ILE A 267 -16.82 -12.61 -3.66
C ILE A 267 -15.80 -11.52 -4.05
N CYS A 268 -15.69 -11.27 -5.33
CA CYS A 268 -14.86 -10.20 -5.88
C CYS A 268 -15.72 -9.27 -6.72
N GLY A 269 -15.54 -7.96 -6.56
CA GLY A 269 -16.30 -7.01 -7.38
C GLY A 269 -16.07 -5.56 -7.05
N GLY A 270 -16.93 -4.71 -7.63
CA GLY A 270 -16.91 -3.28 -7.43
C GLY A 270 -17.19 -2.47 -8.68
N GLU A 271 -16.85 -1.18 -8.62
CA GLU A 271 -17.11 -0.21 -9.68
C GLU A 271 -15.81 0.25 -10.31
N PHE A 272 -15.73 0.20 -11.64
CA PHE A 272 -14.58 0.57 -12.43
C PHE A 272 -14.96 1.67 -13.40
N SER A 273 -14.35 2.86 -13.27
CA SER A 273 -14.70 4.02 -14.09
C SER A 273 -13.46 4.80 -14.54
N GLY A 274 -13.64 5.75 -15.45
CA GLY A 274 -12.52 6.52 -16.02
C GLY A 274 -11.72 5.71 -17.02
N VAL A 275 -10.40 5.59 -16.81
CA VAL A 275 -9.44 4.78 -17.59
C VAL A 275 -8.77 3.74 -16.67
N SER A 276 -9.54 3.24 -15.74
CA SER A 276 -9.04 2.36 -14.69
C SER A 276 -8.76 0.93 -15.18
N LYS A 277 -7.90 0.20 -14.45
CA LYS A 277 -7.54 -1.18 -14.78
C LYS A 277 -7.53 -2.07 -13.55
N PHE A 278 -8.15 -3.25 -13.67
CA PHE A 278 -7.93 -4.34 -12.72
C PHE A 278 -7.47 -5.59 -13.49
N ILE A 279 -6.28 -6.06 -13.18
CA ILE A 279 -5.67 -7.22 -13.84
C ILE A 279 -5.34 -8.27 -12.79
N ALA A 280 -5.87 -9.48 -12.95
CA ALA A 280 -5.53 -10.64 -12.14
C ALA A 280 -5.19 -11.85 -13.04
N LYS A 281 -4.08 -12.57 -12.74
CA LYS A 281 -3.54 -13.58 -13.67
C LYS A 281 -3.90 -15.02 -13.29
N ASP A 282 -3.75 -15.39 -12.04
CA ASP A 282 -4.15 -16.72 -11.54
C ASP A 282 -5.32 -16.51 -10.57
N VAL A 283 -6.53 -16.65 -11.14
CA VAL A 283 -7.78 -16.29 -10.46
C VAL A 283 -8.52 -17.53 -10.00
N SER A 284 -8.93 -17.53 -8.75
CA SER A 284 -9.88 -18.46 -8.18
C SER A 284 -10.94 -17.68 -7.40
N VAL A 285 -12.06 -17.39 -8.06
CA VAL A 285 -13.15 -16.56 -7.53
C VAL A 285 -14.48 -17.32 -7.65
N ASN A 286 -15.28 -17.36 -6.60
CA ASN A 286 -16.59 -18.00 -6.65
C ASN A 286 -17.63 -17.08 -7.31
N LYS A 287 -17.74 -15.81 -6.88
CA LYS A 287 -18.62 -14.82 -7.52
C LYS A 287 -17.85 -13.54 -7.89
N LEU A 288 -17.94 -13.14 -9.15
CA LEU A 288 -17.51 -11.85 -9.67
C LEU A 288 -18.74 -10.98 -9.95
N ASP A 289 -18.80 -9.80 -9.33
CA ASP A 289 -19.89 -8.84 -9.47
C ASP A 289 -19.30 -7.45 -9.76
N ALA A 290 -19.43 -6.96 -10.99
CA ALA A 290 -18.68 -5.77 -11.41
C ALA A 290 -19.49 -4.86 -12.34
N THR A 291 -19.39 -3.56 -12.10
CA THR A 291 -19.85 -2.51 -13.01
C THR A 291 -18.65 -1.80 -13.62
N ILE A 292 -18.52 -1.82 -14.94
CA ILE A 292 -17.38 -1.31 -15.69
C ILE A 292 -17.84 -0.23 -16.65
N SER A 293 -17.31 0.98 -16.51
CA SER A 293 -17.73 2.13 -17.31
C SER A 293 -16.56 2.97 -17.81
N GLY A 294 -16.82 3.97 -18.62
CA GLY A 294 -15.78 4.81 -19.22
C GLY A 294 -14.94 4.03 -20.23
N ALA A 295 -13.64 4.10 -20.12
CA ALA A 295 -12.65 3.34 -20.89
C ALA A 295 -11.88 2.36 -19.99
N SER A 296 -12.55 1.81 -19.00
CA SER A 296 -11.95 0.91 -18.01
C SER A 296 -11.77 -0.51 -18.52
N ASN A 297 -10.81 -1.22 -17.97
CA ASN A 297 -10.50 -2.60 -18.34
C ASN A 297 -10.47 -3.51 -17.11
N LEU A 298 -11.21 -4.61 -17.16
CA LEU A 298 -11.15 -5.72 -16.22
C LEU A 298 -10.60 -6.96 -16.94
N THR A 299 -9.46 -7.50 -16.48
CA THR A 299 -8.80 -8.66 -17.08
C THR A 299 -8.57 -9.73 -16.03
N PHE A 300 -9.26 -10.87 -16.16
CA PHE A 300 -9.13 -12.01 -15.26
C PHE A 300 -8.77 -13.27 -16.06
N THR A 301 -7.75 -13.98 -15.58
CA THR A 301 -7.31 -15.27 -16.15
C THR A 301 -7.36 -16.34 -15.06
N GLY A 302 -8.20 -17.37 -15.22
CA GLY A 302 -8.32 -18.45 -14.25
C GLY A 302 -9.76 -18.94 -14.11
N LYS A 303 -10.15 -19.31 -12.89
CA LYS A 303 -11.49 -19.82 -12.60
C LYS A 303 -12.33 -18.73 -11.94
N VAL A 304 -13.47 -18.43 -12.55
CA VAL A 304 -14.52 -17.59 -11.97
C VAL A 304 -15.84 -18.34 -12.08
N SER A 305 -16.35 -18.87 -10.96
CA SER A 305 -17.50 -19.77 -11.00
C SER A 305 -18.75 -19.09 -11.51
N GLU A 306 -19.10 -17.93 -10.98
CA GLU A 306 -20.23 -17.11 -11.40
C GLU A 306 -19.80 -15.68 -11.68
N SER A 307 -20.26 -15.11 -12.77
CA SER A 307 -19.97 -13.72 -13.14
C SER A 307 -21.27 -12.99 -13.45
N GLU A 308 -21.45 -11.83 -12.83
CA GLU A 308 -22.54 -10.88 -13.08
C GLU A 308 -21.92 -9.52 -13.36
N ILE A 309 -21.97 -9.06 -14.60
CA ILE A 309 -21.14 -7.94 -15.03
C ILE A 309 -21.92 -6.99 -15.92
N GLU A 310 -21.88 -5.71 -15.58
CA GLU A 310 -22.43 -4.64 -16.39
C GLU A 310 -21.32 -3.81 -17.03
N LEU A 311 -21.39 -3.62 -18.35
CA LEU A 311 -20.44 -2.80 -19.11
C LEU A 311 -21.14 -1.66 -19.84
N SER A 312 -20.50 -0.48 -19.79
CA SER A 312 -20.97 0.67 -20.54
C SER A 312 -19.80 1.55 -21.04
N GLY A 313 -20.10 2.53 -21.90
CA GLY A 313 -19.09 3.40 -22.49
C GLY A 313 -18.23 2.68 -23.52
N ALA A 314 -16.93 2.77 -23.39
CA ALA A 314 -15.90 2.06 -24.16
C ALA A 314 -15.13 1.04 -23.27
N ALA A 315 -15.81 0.49 -22.27
CA ALA A 315 -15.23 -0.44 -21.32
C ALA A 315 -14.91 -1.79 -21.97
N THR A 316 -13.92 -2.48 -21.43
CA THR A 316 -13.50 -3.81 -21.91
C THR A 316 -13.46 -4.79 -20.75
N LEU A 317 -14.05 -5.96 -20.97
CA LEU A 317 -13.93 -7.15 -20.13
C LEU A 317 -13.16 -8.24 -20.87
N ASP A 318 -12.01 -8.65 -20.33
CA ASP A 318 -11.20 -9.75 -20.83
C ASP A 318 -11.25 -10.92 -19.84
N LEU A 319 -11.88 -12.01 -20.21
CA LEU A 319 -11.92 -13.25 -19.41
C LEU A 319 -11.25 -14.40 -20.16
N SER A 320 -10.42 -15.18 -19.45
CA SER A 320 -9.88 -16.44 -19.93
C SER A 320 -9.84 -17.49 -18.82
N GLY A 321 -10.07 -18.76 -19.16
CA GLY A 321 -10.16 -19.86 -18.20
C GLY A 321 -11.52 -20.54 -18.20
N SER A 322 -12.17 -20.67 -17.04
CA SER A 322 -13.44 -21.39 -16.94
C SER A 322 -14.37 -20.86 -15.85
N GLY A 323 -15.67 -21.10 -16.05
CA GLY A 323 -16.72 -20.80 -15.09
C GLY A 323 -17.96 -21.68 -15.27
N SER A 324 -18.93 -21.50 -14.40
CA SER A 324 -20.24 -22.17 -14.50
C SER A 324 -21.29 -21.27 -15.13
N LYS A 325 -21.26 -19.97 -14.79
CA LYS A 325 -22.27 -19.01 -15.20
C LYS A 325 -21.65 -17.67 -15.58
N LEU A 326 -22.12 -17.08 -16.67
CA LEU A 326 -21.73 -15.76 -17.14
C LEU A 326 -22.98 -14.94 -17.50
N ASP A 327 -23.31 -13.95 -16.68
CA ASP A 327 -24.36 -12.97 -16.97
C ASP A 327 -23.70 -11.64 -17.30
N VAL A 328 -23.89 -11.15 -18.50
CA VAL A 328 -23.34 -9.86 -18.94
C VAL A 328 -24.40 -8.99 -19.57
N THR A 329 -24.45 -7.73 -19.13
CA THR A 329 -25.23 -6.66 -19.76
C THR A 329 -24.28 -5.63 -20.32
N VAL A 330 -24.31 -5.42 -21.62
CA VAL A 330 -23.34 -4.57 -22.34
C VAL A 330 -24.06 -3.51 -23.14
N SER A 331 -23.64 -2.30 -22.96
CA SER A 331 -24.24 -1.15 -23.63
C SER A 331 -23.20 -0.22 -24.27
N SER A 332 -23.64 0.74 -25.07
CA SER A 332 -22.79 1.73 -25.75
C SER A 332 -21.83 1.07 -26.75
N ALA A 333 -20.52 1.27 -26.62
CA ALA A 333 -19.46 0.70 -27.46
C ALA A 333 -18.56 -0.26 -26.64
N ALA A 334 -19.08 -0.85 -25.58
CA ALA A 334 -18.31 -1.73 -24.71
C ALA A 334 -18.06 -3.11 -25.34
N LEU A 335 -17.00 -3.79 -24.88
CA LEU A 335 -16.50 -5.01 -25.49
C LEU A 335 -16.27 -6.10 -24.46
N VAL A 336 -16.83 -7.31 -24.70
CA VAL A 336 -16.58 -8.52 -23.94
C VAL A 336 -15.74 -9.49 -24.76
N ARG A 337 -14.55 -9.83 -24.27
CA ARG A 337 -13.62 -10.81 -24.84
C ARG A 337 -13.52 -12.01 -23.92
N ALA A 338 -14.44 -12.95 -24.07
CA ALA A 338 -14.51 -14.19 -23.28
C ALA A 338 -14.46 -15.45 -24.19
N LYS A 339 -13.84 -15.35 -25.38
CA LYS A 339 -13.65 -16.49 -26.27
C LYS A 339 -12.86 -17.62 -25.61
N TYR A 340 -11.89 -17.30 -24.77
CA TYR A 340 -11.05 -18.29 -24.08
C TYR A 340 -11.52 -18.55 -22.63
N PHE A 341 -12.74 -18.14 -22.32
CA PHE A 341 -13.41 -18.40 -21.04
C PHE A 341 -14.61 -19.30 -21.26
N SER A 342 -14.46 -20.59 -20.96
CA SER A 342 -15.52 -21.58 -21.14
C SER A 342 -16.49 -21.59 -19.97
N VAL A 343 -17.77 -21.38 -20.24
CA VAL A 343 -18.85 -21.48 -19.23
C VAL A 343 -19.91 -22.49 -19.61
N VAL A 344 -20.62 -23.03 -18.63
CA VAL A 344 -21.73 -23.91 -18.86
C VAL A 344 -22.95 -23.12 -19.36
N ASN A 345 -23.31 -22.07 -18.65
CA ASN A 345 -24.46 -21.22 -18.97
C ASN A 345 -24.06 -19.76 -19.15
N ALA A 346 -24.60 -19.10 -20.15
CA ALA A 346 -24.46 -17.68 -20.36
C ALA A 346 -25.79 -16.98 -20.62
N SER A 347 -25.94 -15.79 -20.06
CA SER A 347 -26.96 -14.79 -20.39
C SER A 347 -26.26 -13.51 -20.87
N VAL A 348 -26.55 -13.12 -22.10
CA VAL A 348 -25.86 -12.02 -22.79
C VAL A 348 -26.88 -11.01 -23.30
N ASN A 349 -26.88 -9.83 -22.77
CA ASN A 349 -27.73 -8.71 -23.20
C ASN A 349 -26.85 -7.62 -23.82
N LEU A 350 -27.00 -7.37 -25.11
CA LEU A 350 -26.20 -6.42 -25.88
C LEU A 350 -27.06 -5.29 -26.46
N THR A 351 -26.73 -4.06 -26.10
CA THR A 351 -27.39 -2.87 -26.64
C THR A 351 -26.36 -1.85 -27.18
N GLY A 352 -26.79 -0.91 -28.01
CA GLY A 352 -25.90 0.05 -28.66
C GLY A 352 -24.99 -0.64 -29.69
N ALA A 353 -23.77 -0.17 -29.85
CA ALA A 353 -22.75 -0.73 -30.75
C ALA A 353 -21.79 -1.70 -30.01
N SER A 354 -22.31 -2.39 -29.01
CA SER A 354 -21.53 -3.31 -28.19
C SER A 354 -21.21 -4.62 -28.89
N GLN A 355 -20.12 -5.28 -28.43
CA GLN A 355 -19.68 -6.55 -28.99
C GLN A 355 -19.35 -7.54 -27.87
N ALA A 356 -19.71 -8.81 -28.08
CA ALA A 356 -19.32 -9.88 -27.17
C ALA A 356 -18.84 -11.13 -27.93
N LYS A 357 -17.78 -11.76 -27.39
CA LYS A 357 -17.31 -13.10 -27.82
C LYS A 357 -17.30 -14.00 -26.59
N VAL A 358 -18.11 -15.06 -26.64
CA VAL A 358 -18.30 -15.98 -25.50
C VAL A 358 -18.17 -17.44 -25.93
N THR A 359 -17.67 -18.31 -25.05
CA THR A 359 -17.63 -19.77 -25.25
C THR A 359 -18.57 -20.43 -24.24
N VAL A 360 -19.60 -21.13 -24.76
CA VAL A 360 -20.68 -21.71 -23.94
C VAL A 360 -20.86 -23.18 -24.31
N THR A 361 -20.95 -24.03 -23.29
CA THR A 361 -21.07 -25.50 -23.49
C THR A 361 -22.45 -26.05 -23.19
N GLY A 362 -23.31 -25.38 -22.43
CA GLY A 362 -24.65 -25.81 -22.07
C GLY A 362 -25.74 -24.94 -22.67
N ASN A 363 -26.14 -23.87 -21.99
CA ASN A 363 -27.23 -22.99 -22.44
C ASN A 363 -26.76 -21.57 -22.72
N LEU A 364 -27.11 -21.01 -23.84
CA LEU A 364 -26.92 -19.61 -24.19
C LEU A 364 -28.28 -18.92 -24.37
N LYS A 365 -28.55 -17.93 -23.49
CA LYS A 365 -29.64 -16.99 -23.67
C LYS A 365 -29.06 -15.66 -24.13
N ALA A 366 -29.53 -15.09 -25.23
CA ALA A 366 -29.03 -13.81 -25.69
C ALA A 366 -30.16 -12.89 -26.18
N ASP A 367 -30.04 -11.61 -25.85
CA ASP A 367 -30.83 -10.54 -26.41
C ASP A 367 -29.86 -9.52 -27.05
N VAL A 368 -29.93 -9.36 -28.38
CA VAL A 368 -28.93 -8.62 -29.15
C VAL A 368 -29.61 -7.55 -29.98
N ALA A 369 -29.34 -6.28 -29.66
CA ALA A 369 -29.88 -5.17 -30.44
C ALA A 369 -29.27 -5.14 -31.87
N ARG A 370 -29.97 -4.51 -32.81
CA ARG A 370 -29.60 -4.49 -34.24
C ARG A 370 -28.19 -3.88 -34.50
N SER A 371 -27.70 -3.02 -33.65
CA SER A 371 -26.38 -2.40 -33.79
C SER A 371 -25.27 -3.15 -33.02
N ALA A 372 -25.63 -4.15 -32.22
CA ALA A 372 -24.70 -4.97 -31.44
C ALA A 372 -24.31 -6.25 -32.17
N GLN A 373 -23.22 -6.90 -31.73
CA GLN A 373 -22.76 -8.15 -32.34
C GLN A 373 -22.41 -9.18 -31.25
N LEU A 374 -22.86 -10.42 -31.41
CA LEU A 374 -22.51 -11.56 -30.58
C LEU A 374 -21.85 -12.65 -31.43
N ASP A 375 -20.60 -12.99 -31.09
CA ASP A 375 -19.94 -14.21 -31.57
C ASP A 375 -19.94 -15.25 -30.44
N TYR A 376 -20.50 -16.43 -30.64
CA TYR A 376 -20.41 -17.51 -29.65
C TYR A 376 -19.68 -18.73 -30.20
N TYR A 377 -19.02 -19.44 -29.31
CA TYR A 377 -18.22 -20.63 -29.56
C TYR A 377 -18.76 -21.79 -28.71
N GLY A 378 -18.58 -23.04 -29.20
CA GLY A 378 -19.10 -24.24 -28.56
C GLY A 378 -20.42 -24.69 -29.14
N ASN A 379 -21.11 -25.62 -28.48
CA ASN A 379 -22.37 -26.20 -28.96
C ASN A 379 -23.49 -26.07 -27.90
N PRO A 380 -23.87 -24.85 -27.52
CA PRO A 380 -24.90 -24.64 -26.52
C PRO A 380 -26.30 -24.86 -27.07
N LYS A 381 -27.26 -25.13 -26.17
CA LYS A 381 -28.69 -24.95 -26.48
C LYS A 381 -28.98 -23.43 -26.47
N ILE A 382 -29.51 -22.92 -27.58
CA ILE A 382 -29.60 -21.49 -27.84
C ILE A 382 -31.04 -21.00 -27.67
N THR A 383 -31.20 -19.84 -27.03
CA THR A 383 -32.41 -19.04 -27.00
C THR A 383 -32.04 -17.61 -27.30
N ILE A 384 -32.33 -17.09 -28.47
CA ILE A 384 -31.89 -15.77 -28.95
C ILE A 384 -33.11 -14.95 -29.39
N SER A 385 -33.18 -13.71 -28.89
CA SER A 385 -34.02 -12.64 -29.42
C SER A 385 -33.20 -11.84 -30.43
N ASN A 386 -33.71 -11.65 -31.66
CA ASN A 386 -33.02 -10.97 -32.76
C ASN A 386 -31.72 -11.64 -33.24
N PRO A 387 -31.81 -12.76 -33.99
CA PRO A 387 -30.64 -13.56 -34.37
C PRO A 387 -29.75 -12.94 -35.46
N ASP A 388 -30.15 -11.84 -36.13
CA ASP A 388 -29.47 -11.29 -37.32
C ASP A 388 -28.01 -10.94 -37.12
N ASN A 389 -27.63 -10.58 -35.89
CA ASN A 389 -26.27 -10.20 -35.53
C ASN A 389 -25.56 -11.19 -34.60
N VAL A 390 -26.01 -12.44 -34.63
CA VAL A 390 -25.43 -13.52 -33.82
C VAL A 390 -24.77 -14.54 -34.72
N ARG A 391 -23.51 -14.87 -34.44
CA ARG A 391 -22.73 -15.83 -35.22
C ARG A 391 -22.22 -16.94 -34.32
N GLY A 392 -22.53 -18.19 -34.71
CA GLY A 392 -21.97 -19.39 -34.07
C GLY A 392 -20.71 -19.88 -34.81
N HIS A 393 -19.73 -20.34 -34.07
CA HIS A 393 -18.47 -20.86 -34.58
C HIS A 393 -18.15 -22.26 -34.03
#